data_6a70a06d1e6ab17e8c0dbc8dd3558a12
#
_entry.id   6a70a06d1e6ab17e8c0dbc8dd3558a12
#
_cell.length_a   1.000
_cell.length_b   1.000
_cell.length_c   1.000
_cell.angle_alpha   90.00
_cell.angle_beta   90.00
_cell.angle_gamma   90.00
#
_symmetry.space_group_name_H-M   'P 1'
#
loop_
_entity.id
_entity.type
_entity.pdbx_description
1 polymer ?
#
loop_
_entity_poly.entity_id
_entity_poly.type
_entity_poly.pdbx_seq_one_letter_code
_entity_poly.pdbx_strand_id
1 'polypeptide(L)'
;MKFKSIAMAAAIATASLGTLLASPAAQAQAQEQFMPLLVYRTGQFAPLGIPWANGKQDYLKLVNAKGGINGVKITFEECETAYDTGKGVECYERMKSRTGGTGSFDTQSTGITFAVSDKAPGDKATIVTPGYGLSQSADGRVFEWNFPLLGNYWTAADSMIQDILKKEKGSLKGKKIALIYHDSPYGKEPIPLLEKRAAKEGFELLKLPVTAPGVEQKSTWLQIRQQRPDYVLLWSAGVMTPTSIREAQATA
;
A
#
# COMPACT_ATOMS: atom_id res chain seq x y z
N MET A 1 -66.61 -63.59 15.03
CA MET A 1 -65.24 -63.58 14.44
C MET A 1 -65.04 -62.26 13.65
N LYS A 2 -63.95 -61.64 13.79
CA LYS A 2 -63.46 -60.38 13.18
C LYS A 2 -63.78 -59.09 13.92
N PHE A 3 -63.00 -58.80 15.00
CA PHE A 3 -62.74 -57.47 15.50
C PHE A 3 -61.43 -57.54 16.28
N LYS A 4 -60.28 -57.61 15.58
CA LYS A 4 -58.95 -57.52 16.24
C LYS A 4 -57.83 -56.94 15.35
N SER A 5 -58.14 -56.14 14.34
CA SER A 5 -57.10 -55.65 13.41
C SER A 5 -57.08 -54.17 13.16
N ILE A 6 -57.75 -53.33 13.96
CA ILE A 6 -57.80 -51.86 13.73
C ILE A 6 -57.03 -51.06 14.81
N ALA A 7 -56.59 -51.70 15.89
CA ALA A 7 -55.95 -50.96 17.01
C ALA A 7 -54.42 -50.81 16.90
N MET A 8 -53.74 -51.29 15.85
CA MET A 8 -52.29 -51.28 15.73
C MET A 8 -51.73 -50.31 14.70
N ALA A 9 -52.58 -49.62 13.94
CA ALA A 9 -52.11 -48.63 12.93
C ALA A 9 -52.08 -47.17 13.41
N ALA A 10 -52.63 -46.86 14.60
CA ALA A 10 -52.69 -45.50 15.13
C ALA A 10 -51.54 -45.11 16.04
N ALA A 11 -50.66 -46.05 16.46
CA ALA A 11 -49.57 -45.77 17.40
C ALA A 11 -48.20 -45.45 16.72
N ILE A 12 -48.10 -45.58 15.40
CA ILE A 12 -46.83 -45.34 14.68
C ILE A 12 -46.79 -43.94 14.04
N ALA A 13 -47.92 -43.24 13.91
CA ALA A 13 -48.01 -41.93 13.27
C ALA A 13 -47.66 -40.73 14.20
N THR A 14 -47.59 -40.95 15.50
CA THR A 14 -47.29 -39.86 16.47
C THR A 14 -45.81 -39.79 16.94
N ALA A 15 -44.98 -40.75 16.55
CA ALA A 15 -43.55 -40.73 16.92
C ALA A 15 -42.64 -40.04 15.88
N SER A 16 -43.14 -39.67 14.71
CA SER A 16 -42.34 -39.07 13.63
C SER A 16 -42.46 -37.55 13.50
N LEU A 17 -43.25 -36.86 14.36
CA LEU A 17 -43.39 -35.40 14.33
C LEU A 17 -42.54 -34.64 15.39
N GLY A 18 -41.81 -35.36 16.20
CA GLY A 18 -41.03 -34.77 17.33
C GLY A 18 -39.54 -34.56 17.08
N THR A 19 -38.99 -34.95 15.91
CA THR A 19 -37.53 -34.89 15.68
C THR A 19 -37.09 -33.85 14.64
N LEU A 20 -37.93 -32.92 14.23
CA LEU A 20 -37.66 -31.90 13.20
C LEU A 20 -37.37 -30.50 13.71
N LEU A 21 -37.14 -30.28 15.02
CA LEU A 21 -36.87 -28.94 15.60
C LEU A 21 -35.62 -28.83 16.43
N ALA A 22 -34.67 -29.72 16.28
CA ALA A 22 -33.32 -29.51 16.77
C ALA A 22 -32.36 -29.51 15.59
N SER A 23 -32.50 -28.51 14.69
CA SER A 23 -31.31 -28.07 13.95
C SER A 23 -30.31 -27.60 15.00
N PRO A 24 -29.12 -28.23 15.16
CA PRO A 24 -28.09 -27.57 15.89
C PRO A 24 -27.86 -26.24 15.15
N ALA A 25 -28.19 -25.13 15.77
CA ALA A 25 -27.62 -23.87 15.38
C ALA A 25 -26.12 -24.18 15.30
N ALA A 26 -25.60 -24.39 14.11
CA ALA A 26 -24.17 -24.39 13.90
C ALA A 26 -23.74 -23.04 14.47
N GLN A 27 -23.24 -23.04 15.69
CA GLN A 27 -22.50 -21.92 16.22
C GLN A 27 -21.39 -21.74 15.20
N ALA A 28 -21.59 -20.86 14.25
CA ALA A 28 -20.54 -20.36 13.39
C ALA A 28 -19.51 -19.84 14.37
N GLN A 29 -18.50 -20.66 14.64
CA GLN A 29 -17.36 -20.27 15.44
C GLN A 29 -16.89 -18.99 14.78
N ALA A 30 -16.95 -17.87 15.52
CA ALA A 30 -16.62 -16.58 14.98
C ALA A 30 -15.21 -16.70 14.41
N GLN A 31 -15.13 -16.79 13.09
CA GLN A 31 -13.85 -16.95 12.40
C GLN A 31 -13.11 -15.64 12.59
N GLU A 32 -11.89 -15.72 13.08
CA GLU A 32 -11.01 -14.57 13.14
C GLU A 32 -10.32 -14.42 11.80
N GLN A 33 -10.27 -13.19 11.28
CA GLN A 33 -9.49 -12.87 10.09
C GLN A 33 -8.15 -12.28 10.51
N PHE A 34 -7.07 -12.94 10.11
CA PHE A 34 -5.73 -12.42 10.35
C PHE A 34 -5.37 -11.33 9.34
N MET A 35 -4.77 -10.24 9.84
CA MET A 35 -4.25 -9.13 9.03
C MET A 35 -2.79 -8.86 9.41
N PRO A 36 -1.83 -9.08 8.51
CA PRO A 36 -0.44 -8.76 8.76
C PRO A 36 -0.22 -7.25 8.69
N LEU A 37 0.56 -6.72 9.61
CA LEU A 37 0.96 -5.32 9.63
C LEU A 37 2.47 -5.21 9.44
N LEU A 38 2.91 -4.99 8.21
CA LEU A 38 4.28 -4.61 7.96
C LEU A 38 4.46 -3.16 8.43
N VAL A 39 5.48 -2.91 9.23
CA VAL A 39 5.71 -1.58 9.82
C VAL A 39 7.18 -1.18 9.70
N TYR A 40 7.47 0.11 9.82
CA TYR A 40 8.82 0.64 9.94
C TYR A 40 8.87 1.65 11.09
N ARG A 41 8.86 1.09 12.31
CA ARG A 41 8.97 1.87 13.58
C ARG A 41 10.40 2.24 13.91
N THR A 42 11.36 1.67 13.18
CA THR A 42 12.79 1.92 13.31
C THR A 42 13.37 2.40 11.98
N GLY A 43 14.61 2.85 11.98
CA GLY A 43 15.30 3.33 10.78
C GLY A 43 14.97 4.79 10.43
N GLN A 44 15.47 5.22 9.27
CA GLN A 44 15.44 6.63 8.84
C GLN A 44 14.03 7.21 8.62
N PHE A 45 13.04 6.37 8.38
CA PHE A 45 11.66 6.79 8.15
C PHE A 45 10.74 6.55 9.35
N ALA A 46 11.27 6.13 10.49
CA ALA A 46 10.51 5.89 11.72
C ALA A 46 9.56 7.05 12.11
N PRO A 47 9.94 8.33 11.96
CA PRO A 47 9.02 9.44 12.26
C PRO A 47 7.70 9.42 11.44
N LEU A 48 7.70 8.80 10.26
CA LEU A 48 6.51 8.57 9.44
C LEU A 48 5.85 7.22 9.77
N GLY A 49 6.66 6.18 10.00
CA GLY A 49 6.18 4.82 10.23
C GLY A 49 5.48 4.61 11.56
N ILE A 50 5.96 5.25 12.62
CA ILE A 50 5.38 5.12 13.96
C ILE A 50 3.92 5.59 14.01
N PRO A 51 3.56 6.83 13.62
CA PRO A 51 2.17 7.27 13.64
C PRO A 51 1.29 6.47 12.69
N TRP A 52 1.82 6.05 11.54
CA TRP A 52 1.07 5.19 10.62
C TRP A 52 0.73 3.83 11.24
N ALA A 53 1.71 3.14 11.82
CA ALA A 53 1.50 1.86 12.49
C ALA A 53 0.51 1.97 13.66
N ASN A 54 0.62 3.05 14.47
CA ASN A 54 -0.33 3.32 15.56
C ASN A 54 -1.75 3.49 15.02
N GLY A 55 -1.94 4.33 14.00
CA GLY A 55 -3.26 4.56 13.40
C GLY A 55 -3.91 3.29 12.86
N LYS A 56 -3.14 2.41 12.23
CA LYS A 56 -3.64 1.09 11.79
C LYS A 56 -4.11 0.23 12.96
N GLN A 57 -3.27 0.07 13.98
CA GLN A 57 -3.64 -0.72 15.15
C GLN A 57 -4.90 -0.16 15.84
N ASP A 58 -4.95 1.15 16.04
CA ASP A 58 -6.08 1.80 16.71
C ASP A 58 -7.37 1.63 15.90
N TYR A 59 -7.28 1.72 14.58
CA TYR A 59 -8.43 1.46 13.72
C TYR A 59 -8.91 0.00 13.81
N LEU A 60 -8.01 -0.98 13.78
CA LEU A 60 -8.38 -2.39 13.90
C LEU A 60 -8.97 -2.70 15.28
N LYS A 61 -8.42 -2.12 16.36
CA LYS A 61 -9.00 -2.22 17.70
C LYS A 61 -10.40 -1.62 17.75
N LEU A 62 -10.62 -0.46 17.12
CA LEU A 62 -11.93 0.18 17.02
C LEU A 62 -12.94 -0.69 16.27
N VAL A 63 -12.53 -1.27 15.12
CA VAL A 63 -13.37 -2.20 14.35
C VAL A 63 -13.78 -3.39 15.23
N ASN A 64 -12.85 -3.96 15.97
CA ASN A 64 -13.13 -5.07 16.88
C ASN A 64 -14.04 -4.68 18.05
N ALA A 65 -13.85 -3.48 18.62
CA ALA A 65 -14.73 -2.97 19.67
C ALA A 65 -16.16 -2.77 19.20
N LYS A 66 -16.36 -2.46 17.91
CA LYS A 66 -17.67 -2.34 17.25
C LYS A 66 -18.28 -3.69 16.80
N GLY A 67 -17.63 -4.80 17.12
CA GLY A 67 -18.18 -6.13 16.79
C GLY A 67 -17.43 -6.84 15.65
N GLY A 68 -16.41 -6.24 15.06
CA GLY A 68 -15.70 -6.78 13.90
C GLY A 68 -16.37 -6.42 12.58
N ILE A 69 -16.03 -7.12 11.52
CA ILE A 69 -16.65 -6.98 10.20
C ILE A 69 -17.61 -8.15 10.00
N ASN A 70 -18.90 -7.88 9.91
CA ASN A 70 -19.94 -8.92 9.85
C ASN A 70 -19.83 -9.96 10.98
N GLY A 71 -19.45 -9.51 12.19
CA GLY A 71 -19.27 -10.38 13.35
C GLY A 71 -17.90 -11.07 13.44
N VAL A 72 -17.08 -10.97 12.38
CA VAL A 72 -15.72 -11.53 12.34
C VAL A 72 -14.75 -10.57 12.97
N LYS A 73 -13.99 -11.03 13.98
CA LYS A 73 -12.93 -10.26 14.62
C LYS A 73 -11.66 -10.26 13.77
N ILE A 74 -10.90 -9.17 13.82
CA ILE A 74 -9.62 -9.07 13.13
C ILE A 74 -8.51 -9.30 14.15
N THR A 75 -7.70 -10.33 13.93
CA THR A 75 -6.42 -10.50 14.62
C THR A 75 -5.31 -9.91 13.78
N PHE A 76 -4.29 -9.36 14.41
CA PHE A 76 -3.17 -8.77 13.69
C PHE A 76 -1.85 -8.94 14.44
N GLU A 77 -0.77 -8.90 13.69
CA GLU A 77 0.60 -8.94 14.21
C GLU A 77 1.46 -7.96 13.41
N GLU A 78 2.28 -7.16 14.11
CA GLU A 78 3.27 -6.32 13.46
C GLU A 78 4.54 -7.09 13.10
N CYS A 79 5.08 -6.80 11.92
CA CYS A 79 6.41 -7.23 11.52
C CYS A 79 7.25 -6.02 11.13
N GLU A 80 8.33 -5.80 11.88
CA GLU A 80 9.22 -4.66 11.71
C GLU A 80 10.12 -4.83 10.49
N THR A 81 10.03 -3.91 9.55
CA THR A 81 10.83 -3.92 8.31
C THR A 81 11.98 -2.92 8.30
N ALA A 82 11.97 -1.92 9.17
CA ALA A 82 12.89 -0.78 9.13
C ALA A 82 12.95 -0.09 7.74
N TYR A 83 11.91 -0.24 6.92
CA TYR A 83 11.85 0.18 5.52
C TYR A 83 12.87 -0.55 4.61
N ASP A 84 13.37 -1.70 5.06
CA ASP A 84 14.29 -2.55 4.30
C ASP A 84 13.51 -3.58 3.46
N THR A 85 13.87 -3.71 2.19
CA THR A 85 13.15 -4.58 1.26
C THR A 85 13.33 -6.06 1.62
N GLY A 86 14.52 -6.48 2.04
CA GLY A 86 14.80 -7.86 2.42
C GLY A 86 13.98 -8.30 3.64
N LYS A 87 14.01 -7.48 4.71
CA LYS A 87 13.16 -7.70 5.89
C LYS A 87 11.67 -7.70 5.56
N GLY A 88 11.24 -6.83 4.63
CA GLY A 88 9.86 -6.80 4.18
C GLY A 88 9.42 -8.08 3.48
N VAL A 89 10.28 -8.65 2.62
CA VAL A 89 10.06 -9.95 1.98
C VAL A 89 10.01 -11.07 3.03
N GLU A 90 10.92 -11.06 4.01
CA GLU A 90 10.92 -12.01 5.11
C GLU A 90 9.61 -11.94 5.93
N CYS A 91 9.15 -10.73 6.28
CA CYS A 91 7.85 -10.52 6.93
C CYS A 91 6.70 -11.09 6.08
N TYR A 92 6.69 -10.83 4.78
CA TYR A 92 5.68 -11.33 3.86
C TYR A 92 5.66 -12.87 3.85
N GLU A 93 6.80 -13.52 3.65
CA GLU A 93 6.92 -14.98 3.60
C GLU A 93 6.45 -15.64 4.92
N ARG A 94 6.79 -15.05 6.05
CA ARG A 94 6.40 -15.54 7.37
C ARG A 94 4.91 -15.46 7.61
N MET A 95 4.24 -14.42 7.08
CA MET A 95 2.86 -14.12 7.42
C MET A 95 1.84 -14.58 6.38
N LYS A 96 2.24 -14.81 5.13
CA LYS A 96 1.32 -15.12 4.03
C LYS A 96 0.51 -16.40 4.21
N SER A 97 1.01 -17.36 4.99
CA SER A 97 0.37 -18.66 5.22
C SER A 97 -0.27 -18.79 6.61
N ARG A 98 -0.50 -17.69 7.32
CA ARG A 98 -1.12 -17.73 8.65
C ARG A 98 -2.53 -18.31 8.57
N THR A 99 -2.91 -19.04 9.64
CA THR A 99 -4.21 -19.73 9.75
C THR A 99 -5.37 -18.77 9.49
N GLY A 100 -6.35 -19.20 8.70
CA GLY A 100 -7.49 -18.39 8.29
C GLY A 100 -7.25 -17.58 7.03
N GLY A 101 -6.05 -17.68 6.44
CA GLY A 101 -5.66 -16.89 5.29
C GLY A 101 -5.25 -15.46 5.66
N THR A 102 -4.59 -14.81 4.75
CA THR A 102 -4.17 -13.41 4.91
C THR A 102 -5.11 -12.54 4.10
N GLY A 103 -5.81 -11.62 4.75
CA GLY A 103 -6.74 -10.74 4.06
C GLY A 103 -6.06 -9.84 3.04
N SER A 104 -5.07 -9.08 3.49
CA SER A 104 -4.29 -8.22 2.60
C SER A 104 -2.98 -7.80 3.23
N PHE A 105 -2.00 -7.50 2.39
CA PHE A 105 -0.76 -6.86 2.80
C PHE A 105 -0.76 -5.40 2.37
N ASP A 106 -0.59 -4.50 3.34
CA ASP A 106 -0.10 -3.16 3.09
C ASP A 106 1.40 -3.16 3.39
N THR A 107 2.19 -3.12 2.33
CA THR A 107 3.66 -3.29 2.41
C THR A 107 4.38 -2.07 2.98
N GLN A 108 3.73 -0.90 3.00
CA GLN A 108 4.25 0.39 3.47
C GLN A 108 5.58 0.85 2.83
N SER A 109 6.03 0.17 1.79
CA SER A 109 7.28 0.47 1.09
C SER A 109 7.18 0.13 -0.39
N THR A 110 7.58 1.05 -1.24
CA THR A 110 7.66 0.82 -2.70
C THR A 110 8.58 -0.35 -3.04
N GLY A 111 9.74 -0.44 -2.39
CA GLY A 111 10.68 -1.56 -2.62
C GLY A 111 10.09 -2.90 -2.22
N ILE A 112 9.39 -2.97 -1.08
CA ILE A 112 8.73 -4.20 -0.63
C ILE A 112 7.59 -4.54 -1.59
N THR A 113 6.76 -3.56 -2.00
CA THR A 113 5.69 -3.78 -2.98
C THR A 113 6.23 -4.42 -4.25
N PHE A 114 7.31 -3.88 -4.83
CA PHE A 114 7.94 -4.46 -6.03
C PHE A 114 8.37 -5.91 -5.80
N ALA A 115 9.03 -6.17 -4.68
CA ALA A 115 9.60 -7.49 -4.39
C ALA A 115 8.56 -8.59 -4.14
N VAL A 116 7.33 -8.23 -3.71
CA VAL A 116 6.29 -9.22 -3.39
C VAL A 116 5.17 -9.29 -4.44
N SER A 117 5.07 -8.31 -5.33
CA SER A 117 3.97 -8.25 -6.32
C SER A 117 3.91 -9.46 -7.23
N ASP A 118 5.05 -9.98 -7.68
CA ASP A 118 5.11 -11.16 -8.56
C ASP A 118 4.75 -12.47 -7.82
N LYS A 119 4.84 -12.47 -6.49
CA LYS A 119 4.50 -13.63 -5.65
C LYS A 119 3.00 -13.66 -5.31
N ALA A 120 2.38 -12.50 -5.23
CA ALA A 120 1.02 -12.33 -4.75
C ALA A 120 -0.03 -13.22 -5.44
N PRO A 121 -0.02 -13.43 -6.80
CA PRO A 121 -0.95 -14.32 -7.46
C PRO A 121 -0.82 -15.78 -7.01
N GLY A 122 0.40 -16.30 -6.94
CA GLY A 122 0.67 -17.67 -6.51
C GLY A 122 0.30 -17.92 -5.05
N ASP A 123 0.51 -16.92 -4.21
CA ASP A 123 0.20 -16.97 -2.78
C ASP A 123 -1.26 -16.61 -2.48
N LYS A 124 -2.03 -16.17 -3.46
CA LYS A 124 -3.41 -15.64 -3.31
C LYS A 124 -3.49 -14.55 -2.24
N ALA A 125 -2.47 -13.71 -2.18
CA ALA A 125 -2.33 -12.63 -1.22
C ALA A 125 -2.59 -11.28 -1.91
N THR A 126 -3.57 -10.51 -1.46
CA THR A 126 -3.82 -9.19 -2.00
C THR A 126 -2.78 -8.20 -1.48
N ILE A 127 -2.27 -7.35 -2.37
CA ILE A 127 -1.41 -6.23 -2.02
C ILE A 127 -2.25 -4.96 -2.13
N VAL A 128 -2.43 -4.27 -1.02
CA VAL A 128 -3.21 -3.03 -0.96
C VAL A 128 -2.28 -1.88 -0.61
N THR A 129 -2.23 -0.88 -1.47
CA THR A 129 -1.40 0.32 -1.23
C THR A 129 -2.26 1.58 -1.23
N PRO A 130 -2.11 2.49 -0.24
CA PRO A 130 -2.91 3.70 -0.17
C PRO A 130 -2.47 4.81 -1.13
N GLY A 131 -1.53 4.57 -2.03
CA GLY A 131 -1.10 5.54 -3.03
C GLY A 131 0.41 5.61 -3.23
N TYR A 132 1.12 4.57 -2.83
CA TYR A 132 2.55 4.43 -3.07
C TYR A 132 2.84 3.10 -3.80
N GLY A 133 4.06 2.99 -4.31
CA GLY A 133 4.67 1.79 -4.87
C GLY A 133 3.94 1.20 -6.07
N LEU A 134 4.72 0.74 -7.03
CA LEU A 134 4.32 0.08 -8.27
C LEU A 134 3.16 0.78 -9.01
N SER A 135 3.47 1.95 -9.59
CA SER A 135 2.47 2.73 -10.35
C SER A 135 1.90 1.95 -11.54
N GLN A 136 2.66 0.98 -12.09
CA GLN A 136 2.19 0.07 -13.15
C GLN A 136 0.99 -0.78 -12.70
N SER A 137 0.82 -1.01 -11.40
CA SER A 137 -0.31 -1.81 -10.87
C SER A 137 -1.68 -1.15 -11.07
N ALA A 138 -1.73 0.07 -11.59
CA ALA A 138 -2.95 0.66 -12.11
C ALA A 138 -3.55 -0.14 -13.28
N ASP A 139 -2.75 -0.95 -14.01
CA ASP A 139 -3.27 -1.91 -14.98
C ASP A 139 -3.61 -3.24 -14.30
N GLY A 140 -4.83 -3.36 -13.78
CA GLY A 140 -5.33 -4.55 -13.11
C GLY A 140 -5.45 -5.79 -14.00
N ARG A 141 -5.27 -5.66 -15.32
CA ARG A 141 -5.21 -6.84 -16.22
C ARG A 141 -3.87 -7.56 -16.12
N VAL A 142 -2.83 -6.85 -15.67
CA VAL A 142 -1.48 -7.39 -15.47
C VAL A 142 -1.25 -7.68 -13.99
N PHE A 143 -1.70 -6.78 -13.13
CA PHE A 143 -1.48 -6.84 -11.68
C PHE A 143 -2.78 -7.15 -10.93
N GLU A 144 -3.37 -8.31 -11.20
CA GLU A 144 -4.68 -8.72 -10.67
C GLU A 144 -4.76 -8.76 -9.14
N TRP A 145 -3.64 -8.87 -8.45
CA TRP A 145 -3.57 -8.96 -6.98
C TRP A 145 -3.06 -7.69 -6.30
N ASN A 146 -2.85 -6.62 -7.07
CA ASN A 146 -2.39 -5.34 -6.54
C ASN A 146 -3.54 -4.31 -6.63
N PHE A 147 -3.85 -3.68 -5.49
CA PHE A 147 -4.98 -2.75 -5.35
C PHE A 147 -4.49 -1.39 -4.85
N PRO A 148 -4.08 -0.47 -5.73
CA PRO A 148 -3.82 0.91 -5.35
C PRO A 148 -5.15 1.63 -5.07
N LEU A 149 -5.35 2.07 -3.80
CA LEU A 149 -6.66 2.56 -3.36
C LEU A 149 -6.94 4.02 -3.75
N LEU A 150 -5.93 4.88 -3.75
CA LEU A 150 -6.12 6.33 -3.97
C LEU A 150 -5.52 6.76 -5.31
N GLY A 151 -4.31 7.23 -5.29
CA GLY A 151 -3.57 7.58 -6.50
C GLY A 151 -2.30 6.74 -6.60
N ASN A 152 -1.47 7.07 -7.57
CA ASN A 152 -0.13 6.50 -7.69
C ASN A 152 0.88 7.61 -7.98
N TYR A 153 2.16 7.28 -7.94
CA TYR A 153 3.22 8.26 -8.14
C TYR A 153 3.25 8.86 -9.55
N TRP A 154 2.82 8.12 -10.57
CA TRP A 154 2.70 8.65 -11.92
C TRP A 154 1.61 9.73 -12.00
N THR A 155 0.46 9.50 -11.38
CA THR A 155 -0.60 10.52 -11.32
C THR A 155 -0.11 11.76 -10.58
N ALA A 156 0.60 11.60 -9.46
CA ALA A 156 1.15 12.72 -8.72
C ALA A 156 2.19 13.51 -9.53
N ALA A 157 3.12 12.82 -10.18
CA ALA A 157 4.14 13.46 -11.02
C ALA A 157 3.51 14.14 -12.24
N ASP A 158 2.51 13.53 -12.87
CA ASP A 158 1.75 14.13 -13.97
C ASP A 158 1.06 15.41 -13.54
N SER A 159 0.45 15.41 -12.36
CA SER A 159 -0.22 16.59 -11.81
C SER A 159 0.76 17.77 -11.61
N MET A 160 1.99 17.50 -11.20
CA MET A 160 3.03 18.52 -11.09
C MET A 160 3.36 19.14 -12.47
N ILE A 161 3.52 18.31 -13.50
CA ILE A 161 3.76 18.80 -14.87
C ILE A 161 2.54 19.58 -15.41
N GLN A 162 1.33 19.13 -15.12
CA GLN A 162 0.11 19.85 -15.52
C GLN A 162 0.02 21.25 -14.86
N ASP A 163 0.41 21.36 -13.59
CA ASP A 163 0.44 22.65 -12.90
C ASP A 163 1.46 23.59 -13.52
N ILE A 164 2.66 23.09 -13.86
CA ILE A 164 3.67 23.89 -14.54
C ILE A 164 3.20 24.30 -15.92
N LEU A 165 2.62 23.39 -16.71
CA LEU A 165 2.02 23.71 -18.03
C LEU A 165 1.00 24.85 -17.93
N LYS A 166 0.14 24.81 -16.91
CA LYS A 166 -0.83 25.88 -16.68
C LYS A 166 -0.15 27.22 -16.40
N LYS A 167 0.89 27.23 -15.57
CA LYS A 167 1.68 28.46 -15.27
C LYS A 167 2.38 28.99 -16.50
N GLU A 168 2.90 28.12 -17.36
CA GLU A 168 3.60 28.44 -18.62
C GLU A 168 2.66 28.55 -19.83
N LYS A 169 1.36 28.77 -19.60
CA LYS A 169 0.34 29.02 -20.65
C LYS A 169 0.29 27.90 -21.71
N GLY A 170 0.56 26.68 -21.30
CA GLY A 170 0.40 25.47 -22.14
C GLY A 170 1.64 25.04 -22.91
N SER A 171 2.81 25.61 -22.69
CA SER A 171 4.05 25.18 -23.38
C SER A 171 5.24 25.08 -22.42
N LEU A 172 5.94 23.94 -22.44
CA LEU A 172 7.20 23.75 -21.73
C LEU A 172 8.41 23.65 -22.68
N LYS A 173 8.21 23.95 -23.95
CA LYS A 173 9.29 23.87 -24.94
C LYS A 173 10.47 24.76 -24.56
N GLY A 174 11.66 24.15 -24.46
CA GLY A 174 12.89 24.83 -24.08
C GLY A 174 13.06 25.12 -22.60
N LYS A 175 12.09 24.74 -21.76
CA LYS A 175 12.24 24.80 -20.30
C LYS A 175 13.14 23.71 -19.79
N LYS A 176 13.76 23.94 -18.63
CA LYS A 176 14.58 22.98 -17.89
C LYS A 176 13.92 22.69 -16.54
N ILE A 177 13.60 21.44 -16.29
CA ILE A 177 12.98 20.98 -15.05
C ILE A 177 13.91 20.00 -14.36
N ALA A 178 14.26 20.26 -13.11
CA ALA A 178 15.06 19.35 -12.30
C ALA A 178 14.16 18.50 -11.41
N LEU A 179 14.43 17.21 -11.35
CA LEU A 179 13.89 16.29 -10.37
C LEU A 179 14.97 15.98 -9.34
N ILE A 180 14.82 16.46 -8.12
CA ILE A 180 15.60 16.02 -6.96
C ILE A 180 14.82 14.88 -6.30
N TYR A 181 15.40 13.69 -6.27
CA TYR A 181 14.68 12.51 -5.81
C TYR A 181 15.51 11.64 -4.86
N HIS A 182 14.84 10.98 -3.93
CA HIS A 182 15.45 10.00 -3.05
C HIS A 182 15.96 8.80 -3.87
N ASP A 183 17.23 8.43 -3.74
CA ASP A 183 17.81 7.30 -4.49
C ASP A 183 17.33 5.95 -3.93
N SER A 184 16.12 5.58 -4.29
CA SER A 184 15.45 4.35 -3.89
C SER A 184 14.36 3.98 -4.91
N PRO A 185 13.75 2.80 -4.82
CA PRO A 185 12.59 2.44 -5.64
C PRO A 185 11.48 3.50 -5.58
N TYR A 186 11.20 4.06 -4.38
CA TYR A 186 10.25 5.16 -4.21
C TYR A 186 10.62 6.39 -5.06
N GLY A 187 11.86 6.85 -4.94
CA GLY A 187 12.30 8.08 -5.61
C GLY A 187 12.38 7.95 -7.12
N LYS A 188 12.59 6.73 -7.62
CA LYS A 188 12.71 6.44 -9.06
C LYS A 188 11.37 6.24 -9.77
N GLU A 189 10.29 6.03 -9.03
CA GLU A 189 8.95 5.77 -9.59
C GLU A 189 8.46 6.83 -10.59
N PRO A 190 8.59 8.14 -10.35
CA PRO A 190 8.08 9.14 -11.28
C PRO A 190 8.93 9.28 -12.56
N ILE A 191 10.17 8.79 -12.59
CA ILE A 191 11.11 9.02 -13.69
C ILE A 191 10.56 8.60 -15.06
N PRO A 192 10.03 7.38 -15.26
CA PRO A 192 9.55 6.96 -16.58
C PRO A 192 8.42 7.84 -17.12
N LEU A 193 7.55 8.33 -16.24
CA LEU A 193 6.50 9.27 -16.64
C LEU A 193 7.09 10.63 -17.01
N LEU A 194 7.98 11.17 -16.18
CA LEU A 194 8.59 12.47 -16.42
C LEU A 194 9.42 12.50 -17.70
N GLU A 195 10.12 11.40 -18.04
CA GLU A 195 10.83 11.25 -19.32
C GLU A 195 9.86 11.28 -20.52
N LYS A 196 8.73 10.57 -20.42
CA LYS A 196 7.67 10.64 -21.44
C LYS A 196 7.09 12.04 -21.59
N ARG A 197 6.89 12.74 -20.45
CA ARG A 197 6.42 14.12 -20.47
C ARG A 197 7.47 15.07 -21.04
N ALA A 198 8.74 14.90 -20.71
CA ALA A 198 9.84 15.69 -21.27
C ALA A 198 9.89 15.56 -22.80
N ALA A 199 9.82 14.36 -23.31
CA ALA A 199 9.80 14.10 -24.77
C ALA A 199 8.55 14.71 -25.43
N LYS A 200 7.38 14.62 -24.80
CA LYS A 200 6.12 15.14 -25.35
C LYS A 200 6.05 16.66 -25.35
N GLU A 201 6.39 17.29 -24.23
CA GLU A 201 6.22 18.71 -24.00
C GLU A 201 7.46 19.56 -24.39
N GLY A 202 8.60 18.89 -24.70
CA GLY A 202 9.82 19.52 -25.21
C GLY A 202 10.64 20.23 -24.13
N PHE A 203 10.60 19.79 -22.87
CA PHE A 203 11.47 20.30 -21.81
C PHE A 203 12.68 19.38 -21.56
N GLU A 204 13.75 19.96 -21.03
CA GLU A 204 14.92 19.21 -20.55
C GLU A 204 14.64 18.71 -19.12
N LEU A 205 14.81 17.41 -18.86
CA LEU A 205 14.67 16.82 -17.52
C LEU A 205 16.04 16.51 -16.91
N LEU A 206 16.40 17.23 -15.86
CA LEU A 206 17.57 16.93 -15.03
C LEU A 206 17.18 15.98 -13.90
N LYS A 207 17.91 14.89 -13.75
CA LYS A 207 17.66 13.88 -12.70
C LYS A 207 18.78 13.90 -11.68
N LEU A 208 18.49 14.31 -10.45
CA LEU A 208 19.44 14.53 -9.37
C LEU A 208 19.11 13.60 -8.19
N PRO A 209 19.76 12.42 -8.10
CA PRO A 209 19.57 11.51 -6.97
C PRO A 209 20.19 12.06 -5.69
N VAL A 210 19.51 11.81 -4.58
CA VAL A 210 20.03 12.09 -3.23
C VAL A 210 20.04 10.79 -2.44
N THR A 211 21.21 10.39 -2.01
CA THR A 211 21.40 9.16 -1.21
C THR A 211 20.76 9.28 0.16
N ALA A 212 20.15 8.20 0.62
CA ALA A 212 19.57 8.13 1.96
C ALA A 212 20.62 8.36 3.07
N PRO A 213 20.28 9.04 4.17
CA PRO A 213 18.96 9.57 4.52
C PRO A 213 18.64 10.95 3.91
N GLY A 214 19.50 11.49 3.08
CA GLY A 214 19.28 12.76 2.38
C GLY A 214 19.63 14.00 3.21
N VAL A 215 20.60 13.88 4.13
CA VAL A 215 21.11 15.02 4.92
C VAL A 215 22.25 15.77 4.22
N GLU A 216 22.95 15.10 3.30
CA GLU A 216 24.06 15.67 2.53
C GLU A 216 23.58 16.04 1.12
N GLN A 217 23.23 17.30 0.90
CA GLN A 217 22.65 17.76 -0.37
C GLN A 217 23.36 18.95 -0.98
N LYS A 218 24.41 19.46 -0.37
CA LYS A 218 25.13 20.66 -0.82
C LYS A 218 25.57 20.55 -2.29
N SER A 219 26.13 19.42 -2.69
CA SER A 219 26.56 19.18 -4.08
C SER A 219 25.38 19.20 -5.06
N THR A 220 24.24 18.63 -4.69
CA THR A 220 23.02 18.62 -5.49
C THR A 220 22.53 20.05 -5.74
N TRP A 221 22.49 20.89 -4.70
CA TRP A 221 22.02 22.26 -4.82
C TRP A 221 23.03 23.17 -5.53
N LEU A 222 24.33 22.89 -5.44
CA LEU A 222 25.33 23.54 -6.29
C LEU A 222 25.12 23.21 -7.77
N GLN A 223 24.75 21.96 -8.11
CA GLN A 223 24.39 21.60 -9.48
C GLN A 223 23.12 22.35 -9.94
N ILE A 224 22.09 22.46 -9.11
CA ILE A 224 20.89 23.27 -9.40
C ILE A 224 21.29 24.69 -9.73
N ARG A 225 22.14 25.31 -8.91
CA ARG A 225 22.62 26.68 -9.15
C ARG A 225 23.38 26.83 -10.47
N GLN A 226 24.20 25.85 -10.82
CA GLN A 226 24.96 25.84 -12.09
C GLN A 226 24.06 25.64 -13.30
N GLN A 227 23.12 24.68 -13.22
CA GLN A 227 22.24 24.29 -14.31
C GLN A 227 21.06 25.25 -14.53
N ARG A 228 20.70 26.02 -13.51
CA ARG A 228 19.63 27.03 -13.51
C ARG A 228 18.33 26.50 -14.11
N PRO A 229 17.74 25.44 -13.59
CA PRO A 229 16.45 24.96 -14.07
C PRO A 229 15.36 26.01 -13.80
N ASP A 230 14.35 26.08 -14.69
CA ASP A 230 13.18 26.91 -14.49
C ASP A 230 12.30 26.42 -13.34
N TYR A 231 12.29 25.11 -13.09
CA TYR A 231 11.53 24.46 -12.03
C TYR A 231 12.31 23.34 -11.37
N VAL A 232 12.04 23.15 -10.09
CA VAL A 232 12.56 22.01 -9.32
C VAL A 232 11.38 21.22 -8.77
N LEU A 233 11.32 19.93 -9.13
CA LEU A 233 10.42 18.96 -8.53
C LEU A 233 11.17 18.26 -7.40
N LEU A 234 10.63 18.34 -6.19
CA LEU A 234 11.21 17.69 -5.03
C LEU A 234 10.44 16.40 -4.72
N TRP A 235 11.06 15.26 -4.97
CA TRP A 235 10.49 13.93 -4.72
C TRP A 235 11.21 13.27 -3.55
N SER A 236 10.82 13.66 -2.33
CA SER A 236 11.54 13.38 -1.11
C SER A 236 10.61 12.97 0.03
N ALA A 237 11.21 12.37 1.07
CA ALA A 237 10.53 12.00 2.29
C ALA A 237 11.45 12.14 3.50
N GLY A 238 10.88 12.22 4.71
CA GLY A 238 11.62 12.29 5.97
C GLY A 238 12.51 13.53 6.04
N VAL A 239 13.73 13.36 6.57
CA VAL A 239 14.71 14.46 6.78
C VAL A 239 15.22 15.09 5.49
N MET A 240 15.11 14.38 4.36
CA MET A 240 15.51 14.89 3.06
C MET A 240 14.74 16.17 2.68
N THR A 241 13.44 16.22 2.95
CA THR A 241 12.59 17.35 2.57
C THR A 241 13.00 18.68 3.23
N PRO A 242 13.04 18.79 4.57
CA PRO A 242 13.48 20.03 5.19
C PRO A 242 14.96 20.38 4.89
N THR A 243 15.80 19.37 4.68
CA THR A 243 17.18 19.60 4.26
C THR A 243 17.24 20.22 2.86
N SER A 244 16.47 19.69 1.90
CA SER A 244 16.37 20.28 0.55
C SER A 244 15.96 21.75 0.59
N ILE A 245 14.96 22.09 1.41
CA ILE A 245 14.50 23.48 1.52
C ILE A 245 15.58 24.39 2.12
N ARG A 246 16.28 23.94 3.16
CA ARG A 246 17.40 24.72 3.76
C ARG A 246 18.54 24.94 2.75
N GLU A 247 18.97 23.89 2.05
CA GLU A 247 20.02 23.98 1.05
C GLU A 247 19.63 24.85 -0.14
N ALA A 248 18.36 24.79 -0.57
CA ALA A 248 17.83 25.70 -1.58
C ALA A 248 18.00 27.16 -1.16
N GLN A 249 17.61 27.51 0.07
CA GLN A 249 17.73 28.86 0.59
C GLN A 249 19.21 29.30 0.75
N ALA A 250 20.10 28.40 1.16
CA ALA A 250 21.50 28.69 1.34
C ALA A 250 22.28 28.89 0.03
N THR A 251 21.74 28.39 -1.09
CA THR A 251 22.37 28.44 -2.42
C THR A 251 21.68 29.35 -3.40
N ALA A 252 20.56 29.98 -3.01
CA ALA A 252 19.75 30.89 -3.82
C ALA A 252 20.50 32.19 -4.21
#